data_4f0b1ce6d86626a774e965a976b12b43
#
_entry.id   4f0b1ce6d86626a774e965a976b12b43
#
_cell.length_a   1.000
_cell.length_b   1.000
_cell.length_c   1.000
_cell.angle_alpha   90.00
_cell.angle_beta   90.00
_cell.angle_gamma   90.00
#
_symmetry.space_group_name_H-M   'P 1'
#
loop_
_entity.id
_entity.type
_entity.pdbx_description
1 polymer ?
#
loop_
_entity_poly.entity_id
_entity_poly.type
_entity_poly.pdbx_seq_one_letter_code
_entity_poly.pdbx_strand_id
1 'polypeptide(L)'
;VEEVGPKVTNQRVGEAIYGLTDTLSVTRDGAEAEYVIAMDSEIAPKPQSLDHEYAAAVPMAGLTAWQALFDHAHLSSKDTILIHGAAGGVGSFAVQLARWTGAHIIGTASEHNSNFLKDLGVNDVIDYRKTSFEDRVHDIDVVFDTVGGKTLERSWQVLRKGGKLVSVASQDLPTTFDNLQAYFKEKGESYGIDATWFIVHPS
;
A
#
# COMPACT_ATOMS: atom_id res chain seq x y z
N VAL A 1 -3.86 -20.19 17.39
CA VAL A 1 -2.57 -20.86 17.69
C VAL A 1 -2.83 -22.27 18.18
N GLU A 2 -2.29 -23.26 17.49
CA GLU A 2 -2.41 -24.68 17.89
C GLU A 2 -1.18 -25.15 18.66
N GLU A 3 0.01 -24.69 18.26
CA GLU A 3 1.27 -25.04 18.88
C GLU A 3 2.23 -23.86 18.89
N VAL A 4 3.12 -23.81 19.87
CA VAL A 4 4.15 -22.76 19.96
C VAL A 4 5.53 -23.38 20.07
N GLY A 5 6.49 -22.81 19.37
CA GLY A 5 7.89 -23.23 19.45
C GLY A 5 8.51 -22.90 20.81
N PRO A 6 9.60 -23.60 21.20
CA PRO A 6 10.17 -23.50 22.56
C PRO A 6 10.78 -22.12 22.90
N LYS A 7 10.98 -21.25 21.92
CA LYS A 7 11.51 -19.89 22.10
C LYS A 7 10.44 -18.80 22.02
N VAL A 8 9.20 -19.16 21.69
CA VAL A 8 8.09 -18.20 21.56
C VAL A 8 7.59 -17.85 22.96
N THR A 9 7.57 -16.56 23.27
CA THR A 9 7.14 -16.05 24.58
C THR A 9 5.92 -15.14 24.50
N ASN A 10 5.57 -14.67 23.31
CA ASN A 10 4.56 -13.64 23.08
C ASN A 10 3.19 -14.22 22.70
N GLN A 11 3.15 -15.52 22.35
CA GLN A 11 1.93 -16.18 21.88
C GLN A 11 1.63 -17.41 22.76
N ARG A 12 0.35 -17.76 22.88
CA ARG A 12 -0.11 -18.92 23.62
C ARG A 12 -1.08 -19.75 22.79
N VAL A 13 -1.07 -21.06 23.03
CA VAL A 13 -2.06 -21.98 22.43
C VAL A 13 -3.47 -21.50 22.76
N GLY A 14 -4.36 -21.49 21.76
CA GLY A 14 -5.73 -21.00 21.85
C GLY A 14 -5.92 -19.52 21.50
N GLU A 15 -4.85 -18.74 21.35
CA GLU A 15 -4.99 -17.34 20.97
C GLU A 15 -5.38 -17.19 19.49
N ALA A 16 -6.29 -16.25 19.23
CA ALA A 16 -6.64 -15.83 17.88
C ALA A 16 -5.63 -14.81 17.37
N ILE A 17 -4.96 -15.15 16.31
CA ILE A 17 -3.91 -14.32 15.67
C ILE A 17 -4.26 -14.04 14.21
N TYR A 18 -3.60 -13.05 13.64
CA TYR A 18 -3.59 -12.76 12.21
C TYR A 18 -2.20 -12.24 11.82
N GLY A 19 -1.85 -12.24 10.56
CA GLY A 19 -0.54 -11.76 10.16
C GLY A 19 -0.27 -11.93 8.67
N LEU A 20 0.92 -11.52 8.26
CA LEU A 20 1.45 -11.72 6.93
C LEU A 20 2.69 -12.61 7.04
N THR A 21 2.60 -13.83 6.52
CA THR A 21 3.78 -14.69 6.41
C THR A 21 4.70 -14.19 5.31
N ASP A 22 6.01 -14.41 5.45
CA ASP A 22 6.99 -14.00 4.45
C ASP A 22 6.67 -14.59 3.08
N THR A 23 6.17 -13.75 2.20
CA THR A 23 5.75 -14.11 0.84
C THR A 23 6.91 -14.37 -0.12
N LEU A 24 8.13 -13.98 0.25
CA LEU A 24 9.34 -14.15 -0.55
C LEU A 24 10.12 -15.41 -0.17
N SER A 25 9.75 -16.08 0.92
CA SER A 25 10.40 -17.31 1.34
C SER A 25 10.03 -18.48 0.43
N VAL A 26 11.01 -18.95 -0.34
CA VAL A 26 10.87 -20.16 -1.18
C VAL A 26 10.98 -21.46 -0.37
N THR A 27 11.24 -21.38 0.93
CA THR A 27 11.49 -22.53 1.80
C THR A 27 10.32 -22.84 2.74
N ARG A 28 9.24 -22.07 2.68
CA ARG A 28 8.07 -22.22 3.53
C ARG A 28 6.82 -22.44 2.70
N ASP A 29 5.94 -23.29 3.20
CA ASP A 29 4.63 -23.53 2.61
C ASP A 29 3.76 -22.27 2.72
N GLY A 30 2.83 -22.10 1.76
CA GLY A 30 1.86 -20.99 1.77
C GLY A 30 0.79 -21.15 2.84
N ALA A 31 -0.03 -20.11 3.00
CA ALA A 31 -1.08 -20.06 4.02
C ALA A 31 -2.44 -20.61 3.54
N GLU A 32 -2.55 -21.13 2.31
CA GLU A 32 -3.75 -21.83 1.83
C GLU A 32 -3.74 -23.29 2.34
N ALA A 33 -3.83 -23.45 3.67
CA ALA A 33 -3.73 -24.72 4.37
C ALA A 33 -4.52 -24.68 5.69
N GLU A 34 -4.82 -25.87 6.26
CA GLU A 34 -5.45 -25.96 7.58
C GLU A 34 -4.49 -25.50 8.70
N TYR A 35 -3.18 -25.64 8.50
CA TYR A 35 -2.13 -25.21 9.40
C TYR A 35 -1.02 -24.50 8.63
N VAL A 36 -0.45 -23.47 9.24
CA VAL A 36 0.70 -22.75 8.71
C VAL A 36 1.70 -22.48 9.81
N ILE A 37 2.99 -22.53 9.49
CA ILE A 37 4.07 -22.15 10.37
C ILE A 37 4.40 -20.69 10.13
N ALA A 38 4.24 -19.86 11.15
CA ALA A 38 4.59 -18.44 11.12
C ALA A 38 5.65 -18.14 12.21
N MET A 39 6.50 -17.15 11.94
CA MET A 39 7.35 -16.56 12.99
C MET A 39 6.51 -15.66 13.89
N ASP A 40 6.90 -15.49 15.14
CA ASP A 40 6.17 -14.60 16.06
C ASP A 40 6.25 -13.12 15.65
N SER A 41 7.26 -12.74 14.87
CA SER A 41 7.38 -11.42 14.26
C SER A 41 6.43 -11.18 13.07
N GLU A 42 5.80 -12.20 12.52
CA GLU A 42 4.90 -12.13 11.38
C GLU A 42 3.42 -12.05 11.78
N ILE A 43 3.14 -12.17 13.05
CA ILE A 43 1.78 -12.32 13.59
C ILE A 43 1.52 -11.34 14.72
N ALA A 44 0.25 -10.98 14.87
CA ALA A 44 -0.24 -10.14 15.95
C ALA A 44 -1.56 -10.72 16.52
N PRO A 45 -1.96 -10.35 17.74
CA PRO A 45 -3.29 -10.67 18.23
C PRO A 45 -4.37 -10.15 17.31
N LYS A 46 -5.29 -11.01 16.93
CA LYS A 46 -6.44 -10.62 16.08
C LYS A 46 -7.32 -9.60 16.82
N PRO A 47 -7.73 -8.48 16.18
CA PRO A 47 -8.70 -7.56 16.75
C PRO A 47 -9.99 -8.29 17.18
N GLN A 48 -10.46 -8.03 18.39
CA GLN A 48 -11.70 -8.66 18.89
C GLN A 48 -12.95 -8.21 18.13
N SER A 49 -12.90 -7.01 17.53
CA SER A 49 -14.00 -6.43 16.75
C SER A 49 -14.16 -7.04 15.35
N LEU A 50 -13.21 -7.85 14.89
CA LEU A 50 -13.23 -8.49 13.58
C LEU A 50 -13.35 -10.01 13.74
N ASP A 51 -14.14 -10.64 12.89
CA ASP A 51 -14.07 -12.09 12.69
C ASP A 51 -12.80 -12.50 11.96
N HIS A 52 -12.58 -13.80 11.77
CA HIS A 52 -11.36 -14.29 11.12
C HIS A 52 -11.29 -13.95 9.65
N GLU A 53 -12.43 -13.93 8.95
CA GLU A 53 -12.50 -13.62 7.51
C GLU A 53 -12.10 -12.18 7.24
N TYR A 54 -12.69 -11.22 7.98
CA TYR A 54 -12.31 -9.81 7.86
C TYR A 54 -10.90 -9.54 8.35
N ALA A 55 -10.46 -10.19 9.44
CA ALA A 55 -9.11 -10.02 9.95
C ALA A 55 -8.05 -10.53 8.95
N ALA A 56 -8.30 -11.62 8.23
CA ALA A 56 -7.39 -12.16 7.23
C ALA A 56 -7.16 -11.23 6.02
N ALA A 57 -8.14 -10.37 5.70
CA ALA A 57 -8.01 -9.40 4.60
C ALA A 57 -7.11 -8.19 4.92
N VAL A 58 -6.78 -7.96 6.20
CA VAL A 58 -6.05 -6.76 6.64
C VAL A 58 -4.54 -6.82 6.39
N PRO A 59 -3.80 -7.90 6.73
CA PRO A 59 -2.35 -7.82 6.83
C PRO A 59 -1.66 -7.39 5.53
N MET A 60 -1.90 -8.07 4.43
CA MET A 60 -1.26 -7.75 3.15
C MET A 60 -1.58 -6.31 2.70
N ALA A 61 -2.84 -5.96 2.62
CA ALA A 61 -3.28 -4.67 2.09
C ALA A 61 -2.98 -3.52 3.06
N GLY A 62 -3.22 -3.75 4.36
CA GLY A 62 -2.99 -2.76 5.41
C GLY A 62 -1.51 -2.45 5.61
N LEU A 63 -0.64 -3.47 5.69
CA LEU A 63 0.82 -3.27 5.80
C LEU A 63 1.40 -2.61 4.54
N THR A 64 0.94 -3.00 3.35
CA THR A 64 1.36 -2.34 2.11
C THR A 64 1.04 -0.85 2.15
N ALA A 65 -0.19 -0.49 2.51
CA ALA A 65 -0.59 0.91 2.62
C ALA A 65 0.18 1.64 3.73
N TRP A 66 0.39 1.02 4.89
CA TRP A 66 1.15 1.59 6.00
C TRP A 66 2.59 1.88 5.60
N GLN A 67 3.31 0.88 5.09
CA GLN A 67 4.71 1.03 4.68
C GLN A 67 4.84 2.07 3.57
N ALA A 68 3.94 2.08 2.58
CA ALA A 68 3.94 3.08 1.53
C ALA A 68 3.83 4.51 2.07
N LEU A 69 2.85 4.76 2.95
CA LEU A 69 2.54 6.11 3.40
C LEU A 69 3.48 6.61 4.50
N PHE A 70 3.88 5.75 5.43
CA PHE A 70 4.64 6.17 6.61
C PHE A 70 6.12 5.87 6.52
N ASP A 71 6.50 4.65 6.09
CA ASP A 71 7.91 4.26 6.08
C ASP A 71 8.64 4.83 4.85
N HIS A 72 7.95 4.94 3.70
CA HIS A 72 8.52 5.46 2.47
C HIS A 72 8.14 6.91 2.19
N ALA A 73 6.85 7.24 2.15
CA ALA A 73 6.42 8.60 1.83
C ALA A 73 6.55 9.58 2.99
N HIS A 74 6.56 9.13 4.25
CA HIS A 74 6.52 9.97 5.45
C HIS A 74 5.38 11.00 5.41
N LEU A 75 4.19 10.53 5.02
CA LEU A 75 2.99 11.35 4.81
C LEU A 75 2.63 12.13 6.07
N SER A 76 2.30 13.38 5.90
CA SER A 76 1.88 14.29 6.97
C SER A 76 0.56 15.00 6.65
N SER A 77 -0.02 15.67 7.66
CA SER A 77 -1.27 16.45 7.51
C SER A 77 -1.14 17.68 6.60
N LYS A 78 0.07 18.02 6.16
CA LYS A 78 0.32 19.17 5.28
C LYS A 78 0.36 18.77 3.81
N ASP A 79 0.37 17.46 3.55
CA ASP A 79 0.58 16.94 2.21
C ASP A 79 -0.73 16.75 1.46
N THR A 80 -0.67 16.94 0.16
CA THR A 80 -1.67 16.47 -0.80
C THR A 80 -1.18 15.16 -1.39
N ILE A 81 -1.98 14.10 -1.22
CA ILE A 81 -1.67 12.78 -1.76
C ILE A 81 -2.62 12.40 -2.89
N LEU A 82 -2.04 11.93 -4.00
CA LEU A 82 -2.78 11.28 -5.09
C LEU A 82 -2.63 9.75 -4.96
N ILE A 83 -3.76 9.06 -4.79
CA ILE A 83 -3.80 7.60 -4.67
C ILE A 83 -4.42 7.01 -5.94
N HIS A 84 -3.61 6.29 -6.72
CA HIS A 84 -4.12 5.54 -7.86
C HIS A 84 -4.67 4.18 -7.43
N GLY A 85 -5.81 3.78 -8.04
CA GLY A 85 -6.52 2.57 -7.63
C GLY A 85 -7.14 2.66 -6.23
N ALA A 86 -7.58 3.86 -5.84
CA ALA A 86 -8.03 4.20 -4.48
C ALA A 86 -9.17 3.29 -3.95
N ALA A 87 -10.00 2.72 -4.82
CA ALA A 87 -11.10 1.81 -4.44
C ALA A 87 -10.68 0.33 -4.36
N GLY A 88 -9.43 0.01 -4.65
CA GLY A 88 -8.89 -1.34 -4.52
C GLY A 88 -8.56 -1.72 -3.07
N GLY A 89 -8.13 -2.97 -2.84
CA GLY A 89 -7.79 -3.47 -1.51
C GLY A 89 -6.76 -2.57 -0.80
N VAL A 90 -5.58 -2.39 -1.38
CA VAL A 90 -4.52 -1.52 -0.82
C VAL A 90 -4.94 -0.06 -0.81
N GLY A 91 -5.55 0.43 -1.92
CA GLY A 91 -5.98 1.81 -2.06
C GLY A 91 -6.97 2.26 -0.98
N SER A 92 -7.94 1.41 -0.63
CA SER A 92 -8.93 1.73 0.40
C SER A 92 -8.33 1.83 1.82
N PHE A 93 -7.33 1.03 2.15
CA PHE A 93 -6.55 1.21 3.38
C PHE A 93 -5.72 2.50 3.33
N ALA A 94 -5.08 2.78 2.19
CA ALA A 94 -4.28 4.00 2.02
C ALA A 94 -5.14 5.26 2.21
N VAL A 95 -6.36 5.29 1.67
CA VAL A 95 -7.31 6.40 1.88
C VAL A 95 -7.62 6.60 3.36
N GLN A 96 -7.93 5.53 4.08
CA GLN A 96 -8.27 5.63 5.51
C GLN A 96 -7.08 6.09 6.36
N LEU A 97 -5.88 5.60 6.08
CA LEU A 97 -4.65 6.00 6.75
C LEU A 97 -4.29 7.46 6.43
N ALA A 98 -4.41 7.89 5.18
CA ALA A 98 -4.19 9.28 4.79
C ALA A 98 -5.22 10.23 5.45
N ARG A 99 -6.48 9.81 5.56
CA ARG A 99 -7.51 10.55 6.31
C ARG A 99 -7.15 10.66 7.79
N TRP A 100 -6.71 9.56 8.40
CA TRP A 100 -6.28 9.56 9.79
C TRP A 100 -5.10 10.52 10.04
N THR A 101 -4.19 10.65 9.08
CA THR A 101 -3.07 11.62 9.10
C THR A 101 -3.56 13.06 8.97
N GLY A 102 -4.71 13.29 8.32
CA GLY A 102 -5.26 14.61 8.01
C GLY A 102 -4.75 15.20 6.69
N ALA A 103 -4.15 14.40 5.83
CA ALA A 103 -3.71 14.82 4.49
C ALA A 103 -4.89 15.13 3.57
N HIS A 104 -4.68 15.97 2.54
CA HIS A 104 -5.65 16.18 1.47
C HIS A 104 -5.55 15.03 0.47
N ILE A 105 -6.66 14.30 0.23
CA ILE A 105 -6.67 13.05 -0.50
C ILE A 105 -7.36 13.22 -1.85
N ILE A 106 -6.65 12.94 -2.92
CA ILE A 106 -7.17 12.81 -4.27
C ILE A 106 -7.09 11.33 -4.67
N GLY A 107 -8.19 10.76 -5.10
CA GLY A 107 -8.25 9.34 -5.47
C GLY A 107 -8.68 9.12 -6.92
N THR A 108 -7.98 8.25 -7.65
CA THR A 108 -8.46 7.81 -8.97
C THR A 108 -9.23 6.50 -8.86
N ALA A 109 -10.42 6.48 -9.43
CA ALA A 109 -11.28 5.28 -9.49
C ALA A 109 -12.26 5.40 -10.66
N SER A 110 -13.08 4.38 -10.88
CA SER A 110 -14.25 4.50 -11.75
C SER A 110 -15.39 5.24 -11.02
N GLU A 111 -16.26 5.91 -11.76
CA GLU A 111 -17.42 6.64 -11.21
C GLU A 111 -18.27 5.80 -10.25
N HIS A 112 -18.42 4.52 -10.54
CA HIS A 112 -19.16 3.58 -9.68
C HIS A 112 -18.68 3.57 -8.22
N ASN A 113 -17.39 3.80 -7.99
CA ASN A 113 -16.78 3.81 -6.67
C ASN A 113 -16.72 5.21 -6.01
N SER A 114 -17.27 6.24 -6.67
CA SER A 114 -17.13 7.63 -6.20
C SER A 114 -17.76 7.83 -4.81
N ASN A 115 -18.95 7.31 -4.56
CA ASN A 115 -19.60 7.44 -3.26
C ASN A 115 -18.83 6.67 -2.18
N PHE A 116 -18.42 5.43 -2.46
CA PHE A 116 -17.60 4.65 -1.54
C PHE A 116 -16.32 5.41 -1.12
N LEU A 117 -15.61 6.01 -2.07
CA LEU A 117 -14.40 6.77 -1.77
C LEU A 117 -14.66 8.05 -0.96
N LYS A 118 -15.77 8.75 -1.24
CA LYS A 118 -16.18 9.91 -0.45
C LYS A 118 -16.51 9.53 0.99
N ASP A 119 -17.20 8.42 1.20
CA ASP A 119 -17.52 7.89 2.54
C ASP A 119 -16.24 7.51 3.30
N LEU A 120 -15.23 6.98 2.62
CA LEU A 120 -13.91 6.71 3.20
C LEU A 120 -13.14 7.99 3.55
N GLY A 121 -13.46 9.12 2.90
CA GLY A 121 -12.85 10.42 3.19
C GLY A 121 -11.96 10.99 2.10
N VAL A 122 -12.06 10.51 0.86
CA VAL A 122 -11.40 11.14 -0.30
C VAL A 122 -12.02 12.51 -0.53
N ASN A 123 -11.18 13.55 -0.64
CA ASN A 123 -11.61 14.92 -0.88
C ASN A 123 -12.05 15.08 -2.36
N ASP A 124 -11.23 14.61 -3.30
CA ASP A 124 -11.48 14.73 -4.72
C ASP A 124 -11.35 13.35 -5.41
N VAL A 125 -12.42 12.91 -6.07
CA VAL A 125 -12.42 11.66 -6.85
C VAL A 125 -12.31 11.99 -8.33
N ILE A 126 -11.31 11.41 -9.00
CA ILE A 126 -11.10 11.53 -10.44
C ILE A 126 -11.51 10.21 -11.11
N ASP A 127 -12.53 10.27 -11.97
CA ASP A 127 -12.88 9.14 -12.82
C ASP A 127 -11.90 9.02 -13.98
N TYR A 128 -10.96 8.06 -13.87
CA TYR A 128 -9.91 7.81 -14.87
C TYR A 128 -10.43 7.41 -16.24
N ARG A 129 -11.71 7.04 -16.37
CA ARG A 129 -12.36 6.70 -17.64
C ARG A 129 -12.84 7.93 -18.42
N LYS A 130 -13.08 9.03 -17.70
CA LYS A 130 -13.63 10.26 -18.28
C LYS A 130 -12.60 11.38 -18.38
N THR A 131 -11.61 11.38 -17.51
CA THR A 131 -10.68 12.51 -17.40
C THR A 131 -9.28 11.98 -17.11
N SER A 132 -8.29 12.52 -17.81
CA SER A 132 -6.89 12.35 -17.46
C SER A 132 -6.61 13.06 -16.13
N PHE A 133 -6.01 12.38 -15.18
CA PHE A 133 -5.74 12.98 -13.87
C PHE A 133 -4.72 14.12 -13.98
N GLU A 134 -3.76 14.02 -14.90
CA GLU A 134 -2.75 15.04 -15.15
C GLU A 134 -3.33 16.37 -15.65
N ASP A 135 -4.56 16.38 -16.16
CA ASP A 135 -5.28 17.62 -16.53
C ASP A 135 -5.98 18.27 -15.31
N ARG A 136 -6.02 17.58 -14.19
CA ARG A 136 -6.77 17.98 -12.99
C ARG A 136 -5.89 18.30 -11.78
N VAL A 137 -4.69 17.76 -11.74
CA VAL A 137 -3.81 17.88 -10.57
C VAL A 137 -2.39 18.21 -10.95
N HIS A 138 -1.73 19.05 -10.14
CA HIS A 138 -0.32 19.43 -10.24
C HIS A 138 0.19 19.78 -8.85
N ASP A 139 1.50 19.85 -8.72
CA ASP A 139 2.18 20.18 -7.46
C ASP A 139 1.82 19.24 -6.29
N ILE A 140 1.60 17.96 -6.62
CA ILE A 140 1.28 16.90 -5.66
C ILE A 140 2.50 16.59 -4.81
N ASP A 141 2.31 16.47 -3.49
CA ASP A 141 3.38 16.13 -2.54
C ASP A 141 3.74 14.66 -2.60
N VAL A 142 2.72 13.79 -2.64
CA VAL A 142 2.89 12.34 -2.62
C VAL A 142 1.99 11.69 -3.67
N VAL A 143 2.55 10.79 -4.49
CA VAL A 143 1.78 9.86 -5.31
C VAL A 143 1.98 8.46 -4.75
N PHE A 144 0.88 7.77 -4.46
CA PHE A 144 0.87 6.34 -4.18
C PHE A 144 0.23 5.59 -5.34
N ASP A 145 1.04 4.81 -6.03
CA ASP A 145 0.63 4.08 -7.23
C ASP A 145 0.47 2.58 -6.97
N THR A 146 -0.76 2.09 -7.14
CA THR A 146 -1.11 0.67 -7.07
C THR A 146 -1.51 0.07 -8.43
N VAL A 147 -1.32 0.82 -9.51
CA VAL A 147 -1.80 0.49 -10.87
C VAL A 147 -0.65 0.17 -11.83
N GLY A 148 0.40 0.99 -11.83
CA GLY A 148 1.54 0.83 -12.74
C GLY A 148 1.30 1.26 -14.19
N GLY A 149 2.17 0.81 -15.07
CA GLY A 149 2.08 1.03 -16.51
C GLY A 149 1.97 2.52 -16.88
N LYS A 150 1.06 2.83 -17.79
CA LYS A 150 0.83 4.22 -18.25
C LYS A 150 0.40 5.18 -17.14
N THR A 151 -0.24 4.70 -16.08
CA THR A 151 -0.62 5.53 -14.92
C THR A 151 0.61 6.00 -14.19
N LEU A 152 1.53 5.09 -13.88
CA LEU A 152 2.81 5.42 -13.28
C LEU A 152 3.61 6.40 -14.15
N GLU A 153 3.70 6.15 -15.46
CA GLU A 153 4.45 7.01 -16.38
C GLU A 153 3.96 8.46 -16.42
N ARG A 154 2.68 8.68 -16.27
CA ARG A 154 2.09 10.03 -16.22
C ARG A 154 2.19 10.67 -14.84
N SER A 155 2.33 9.87 -13.79
CA SER A 155 2.39 10.35 -12.39
C SER A 155 3.63 11.18 -12.09
N TRP A 156 4.72 10.95 -12.81
CA TRP A 156 5.95 11.74 -12.66
C TRP A 156 5.75 13.23 -12.90
N GLN A 157 4.80 13.59 -13.79
CA GLN A 157 4.59 14.97 -14.24
C GLN A 157 3.73 15.80 -13.28
N VAL A 158 2.97 15.16 -12.40
CA VAL A 158 2.05 15.85 -11.49
C VAL A 158 2.67 16.15 -10.11
N LEU A 159 3.82 15.56 -9.82
CA LEU A 159 4.55 15.78 -8.57
C LEU A 159 5.31 17.10 -8.58
N ARG A 160 5.31 17.79 -7.45
CA ARG A 160 6.19 18.93 -7.25
C ARG A 160 7.64 18.49 -7.13
N LYS A 161 8.59 19.41 -7.31
CA LYS A 161 9.99 19.13 -7.00
C LYS A 161 10.16 18.80 -5.50
N GLY A 162 10.91 17.76 -5.21
CA GLY A 162 11.05 17.20 -3.86
C GLY A 162 9.83 16.43 -3.37
N GLY A 163 8.83 16.20 -4.24
CA GLY A 163 7.71 15.30 -3.97
C GLY A 163 8.14 13.85 -3.94
N LYS A 164 7.23 12.97 -3.56
CA LYS A 164 7.51 11.54 -3.37
C LYS A 164 6.57 10.68 -4.20
N LEU A 165 7.15 9.67 -4.84
CA LEU A 165 6.40 8.65 -5.56
C LEU A 165 6.70 7.28 -4.96
N VAL A 166 5.64 6.60 -4.50
CA VAL A 166 5.75 5.22 -3.98
C VAL A 166 4.88 4.34 -4.86
N SER A 167 5.45 3.26 -5.41
CA SER A 167 4.69 2.29 -6.21
C SER A 167 4.88 0.88 -5.68
N VAL A 168 3.83 0.10 -5.76
CA VAL A 168 3.80 -1.35 -5.49
C VAL A 168 3.42 -2.16 -6.73
N ALA A 169 3.19 -1.46 -7.84
CA ALA A 169 2.89 -2.07 -9.12
C ALA A 169 4.15 -2.27 -9.95
N SER A 170 4.23 -3.38 -10.67
CA SER A 170 5.38 -3.74 -11.53
C SER A 170 5.02 -3.91 -13.00
N GLN A 171 3.80 -3.56 -13.40
CA GLN A 171 3.38 -3.70 -14.80
C GLN A 171 4.24 -2.85 -15.73
N ASP A 172 4.72 -3.46 -16.80
CA ASP A 172 5.57 -2.83 -17.83
C ASP A 172 6.92 -2.29 -17.31
N LEU A 173 7.37 -2.77 -16.15
CA LEU A 173 8.64 -2.41 -15.50
C LEU A 173 9.68 -3.53 -15.61
N PRO A 174 10.96 -3.25 -15.30
CA PRO A 174 11.99 -4.27 -15.19
C PRO A 174 11.58 -5.40 -14.24
N THR A 175 11.98 -6.63 -14.54
CA THR A 175 11.48 -7.83 -13.86
C THR A 175 12.27 -8.24 -12.61
N THR A 176 13.45 -7.65 -12.38
CA THR A 176 14.26 -7.94 -11.19
C THR A 176 14.18 -6.81 -10.19
N PHE A 177 14.26 -7.14 -8.91
CA PHE A 177 14.19 -6.16 -7.81
C PHE A 177 15.24 -5.05 -7.96
N ASP A 178 16.49 -5.41 -8.22
CA ASP A 178 17.58 -4.45 -8.37
C ASP A 178 17.37 -3.49 -9.55
N ASN A 179 16.84 -4.00 -10.66
CA ASN A 179 16.54 -3.19 -11.84
C ASN A 179 15.34 -2.25 -11.60
N LEU A 180 14.34 -2.68 -10.80
CA LEU A 180 13.23 -1.83 -10.37
C LEU A 180 13.74 -0.69 -9.49
N GLN A 181 14.54 -0.98 -8.50
CA GLN A 181 15.12 0.05 -7.62
C GLN A 181 15.97 1.05 -8.41
N ALA A 182 16.81 0.55 -9.32
CA ALA A 182 17.63 1.41 -10.19
C ALA A 182 16.76 2.33 -11.08
N TYR A 183 15.70 1.77 -11.69
CA TYR A 183 14.77 2.52 -12.52
C TYR A 183 14.08 3.66 -11.74
N PHE A 184 13.53 3.38 -10.55
CA PHE A 184 12.86 4.40 -9.74
C PHE A 184 13.84 5.48 -9.29
N LYS A 185 15.04 5.10 -8.88
CA LYS A 185 16.10 6.05 -8.48
C LYS A 185 16.49 6.97 -9.64
N GLU A 186 16.88 6.41 -10.78
CA GLU A 186 17.32 7.19 -11.96
C GLU A 186 16.21 8.13 -12.44
N LYS A 187 14.99 7.60 -12.55
CA LYS A 187 13.85 8.39 -13.00
C LYS A 187 13.48 9.47 -11.98
N GLY A 188 13.47 9.15 -10.69
CA GLY A 188 13.27 10.12 -9.61
C GLY A 188 14.27 11.27 -9.66
N GLU A 189 15.56 10.97 -9.81
CA GLU A 189 16.61 11.99 -9.97
C GLU A 189 16.35 12.90 -11.18
N SER A 190 15.89 12.35 -12.30
CA SER A 190 15.61 13.14 -13.52
C SER A 190 14.46 14.13 -13.36
N TYR A 191 13.49 13.82 -12.50
CA TYR A 191 12.35 14.70 -12.18
C TYR A 191 12.57 15.53 -10.91
N GLY A 192 13.63 15.27 -10.14
CA GLY A 192 13.87 15.90 -8.83
C GLY A 192 12.88 15.42 -7.75
N ILE A 193 12.52 14.16 -7.78
CA ILE A 193 11.52 13.48 -6.95
C ILE A 193 12.21 12.32 -6.22
N ASP A 194 11.80 12.10 -4.97
CA ASP A 194 12.15 10.90 -4.23
C ASP A 194 11.19 9.77 -4.61
N ALA A 195 11.71 8.71 -5.22
CA ALA A 195 10.87 7.66 -5.78
C ALA A 195 11.34 6.28 -5.37
N THR A 196 10.39 5.44 -4.99
CA THR A 196 10.66 4.06 -4.59
C THR A 196 9.59 3.09 -5.09
N TRP A 197 10.04 1.88 -5.33
CA TRP A 197 9.19 0.71 -5.48
C TRP A 197 9.54 -0.29 -4.40
N PHE A 198 8.55 -0.96 -3.80
CA PHE A 198 8.80 -1.92 -2.75
C PHE A 198 7.81 -3.09 -2.78
N ILE A 199 8.20 -4.17 -2.12
CA ILE A 199 7.33 -5.30 -1.77
C ILE A 199 7.10 -5.23 -0.26
N VAL A 200 5.84 -5.38 0.15
CA VAL A 200 5.47 -5.41 1.57
C VAL A 200 6.18 -6.56 2.28
N HIS A 201 6.62 -6.29 3.49
CA HIS A 201 7.23 -7.30 4.36
C HIS A 201 6.48 -7.36 5.69
N PRO A 202 6.48 -8.53 6.36
CA PRO A 202 6.00 -8.64 7.75
C PRO A 202 6.81 -7.70 8.66
N SER A 203 6.16 -7.03 9.59
CA SER A 203 6.78 -6.07 10.51
C SER A 203 6.22 -6.23 11.93
#